data_2b72bd2cac7095f6eabcbdd219dd1c72
#
_entry.id   2b72bd2cac7095f6eabcbdd219dd1c72
#
_cell.length_a   1.000
_cell.length_b   1.000
_cell.length_c   1.000
_cell.angle_alpha   90.00
_cell.angle_beta   90.00
_cell.angle_gamma   90.00
#
_symmetry.space_group_name_H-M   'P 1'
#
loop_
_entity.id
_entity.type
_entity.pdbx_description
1 polymer ?
#
loop_
_entity_poly.entity_id
_entity_poly.type
_entity_poly.pdbx_seq_one_letter_code
_entity_poly.pdbx_strand_id
1 'polypeptide(L)'
;LRPFGEGFFRSLPVTVPEANVTYDTFLYGDYLWTASWAGGLRRFHLDNRNWEVIPMPMDQQDSLSFCSGFDETDNLGRNILPGYYLNPRDPADGGNHNHKAFSVLVNGDTVWAGTANGVNRGIMINEWQEVTPGNFQLFNCIEWVHYTYQNADLSGNFVVGLAKQFWNGGTTIWAATMNADTPGEIRGLSYTRDGGLTWKTTLLGERIYNITAKDSLVLASSQSGLWKS
;
A
#
# COMPACT_ATOMS: atom_id res chain seq x y z
N LEU A 1 -17.95 -6.24 -18.19
CA LEU A 1 -17.42 -6.81 -16.95
C LEU A 1 -16.76 -8.13 -17.29
N ARG A 2 -15.45 -8.23 -17.13
CA ARG A 2 -14.75 -9.50 -17.28
C ARG A 2 -14.93 -10.31 -15.99
N PRO A 3 -15.15 -11.62 -16.05
CA PRO A 3 -15.26 -12.43 -14.85
C PRO A 3 -13.91 -12.40 -14.10
N PHE A 4 -14.00 -12.28 -12.78
CA PHE A 4 -12.88 -12.46 -11.89
C PHE A 4 -12.75 -13.95 -11.54
N GLY A 5 -11.61 -14.39 -11.08
CA GLY A 5 -11.50 -15.70 -10.50
C GLY A 5 -10.81 -16.76 -11.34
N GLU A 6 -9.94 -16.37 -12.24
CA GLU A 6 -9.22 -17.32 -13.10
C GLU A 6 -7.69 -17.20 -13.00
N GLY A 7 -7.21 -16.72 -11.84
CA GLY A 7 -5.77 -16.58 -11.59
C GLY A 7 -5.08 -15.44 -12.33
N PHE A 8 -5.84 -14.47 -12.82
CA PHE A 8 -5.31 -13.34 -13.57
C PHE A 8 -5.50 -12.03 -12.81
N PHE A 9 -4.48 -11.18 -12.85
CA PHE A 9 -4.61 -9.81 -12.39
C PHE A 9 -5.56 -9.05 -13.32
N ARG A 10 -6.53 -8.34 -12.73
CA ARG A 10 -7.48 -7.51 -13.48
C ARG A 10 -7.69 -6.18 -12.79
N SER A 11 -7.70 -5.14 -13.57
CA SER A 11 -8.18 -3.84 -13.12
C SER A 11 -9.67 -3.93 -12.80
N LEU A 12 -10.05 -3.53 -11.60
CA LEU A 12 -11.45 -3.40 -11.24
C LEU A 12 -12.05 -2.19 -11.94
N PRO A 13 -13.22 -2.32 -12.57
CA PRO A 13 -13.97 -1.17 -13.03
C PRO A 13 -14.32 -0.27 -11.83
N VAL A 14 -14.16 1.02 -11.97
CA VAL A 14 -14.55 2.01 -10.95
C VAL A 14 -16.05 1.93 -10.62
N THR A 15 -16.83 1.33 -11.48
CA THR A 15 -18.26 1.09 -11.29
C THR A 15 -18.62 0.01 -10.27
N VAL A 16 -17.67 -0.73 -9.75
CA VAL A 16 -17.89 -1.67 -8.63
C VAL A 16 -17.96 -0.85 -7.35
N PRO A 17 -19.07 -0.86 -6.61
CA PRO A 17 -19.23 -0.01 -5.41
C PRO A 17 -18.09 -0.15 -4.41
N GLU A 18 -17.62 -1.35 -4.13
CA GLU A 18 -16.55 -1.64 -3.20
C GLU A 18 -15.20 -1.07 -3.68
N ALA A 19 -14.99 -1.00 -4.99
CA ALA A 19 -13.79 -0.41 -5.58
C ALA A 19 -13.83 1.12 -5.60
N ASN A 20 -15.01 1.73 -5.50
CA ASN A 20 -15.19 3.17 -5.46
C ASN A 20 -14.97 3.77 -4.07
N VAL A 21 -14.87 2.95 -3.02
CA VAL A 21 -14.58 3.42 -1.67
C VAL A 21 -13.10 3.77 -1.58
N THR A 22 -12.80 5.05 -1.79
CA THR A 22 -11.45 5.59 -1.67
C THR A 22 -11.30 6.28 -0.31
N TYR A 23 -10.30 5.86 0.45
CA TYR A 23 -10.05 6.36 1.81
C TYR A 23 -9.00 7.47 1.84
N ASP A 24 -8.03 7.40 0.92
CA ASP A 24 -6.94 8.35 0.91
C ASP A 24 -6.44 8.62 -0.51
N THR A 25 -5.90 9.83 -0.70
CA THR A 25 -5.30 10.28 -1.96
C THR A 25 -4.02 11.06 -1.69
N PHE A 26 -3.02 10.85 -2.52
CA PHE A 26 -1.74 11.54 -2.42
C PHE A 26 -1.26 12.00 -3.79
N LEU A 27 -1.09 13.30 -3.96
CA LEU A 27 -0.55 13.88 -5.19
C LEU A 27 0.97 14.00 -5.08
N TYR A 28 1.69 13.36 -6.00
CA TYR A 28 3.15 13.43 -6.06
C TYR A 28 3.66 13.37 -7.50
N GLY A 29 4.41 14.40 -7.90
CA GLY A 29 4.81 14.55 -9.30
C GLY A 29 3.61 14.53 -10.24
N ASP A 30 3.69 13.75 -11.29
CA ASP A 30 2.66 13.62 -12.31
C ASP A 30 1.60 12.55 -11.98
N TYR A 31 1.58 12.06 -10.75
CA TYR A 31 0.68 10.98 -10.33
C TYR A 31 -0.20 11.36 -9.14
N LEU A 32 -1.48 11.05 -9.27
CA LEU A 32 -2.42 10.96 -8.16
C LEU A 32 -2.51 9.50 -7.71
N TRP A 33 -2.05 9.22 -6.50
CA TRP A 33 -2.16 7.92 -5.85
C TRP A 33 -3.46 7.84 -5.07
N THR A 34 -4.09 6.67 -5.06
CA THR A 34 -5.33 6.43 -4.33
C THR A 34 -5.29 5.10 -3.59
N ALA A 35 -5.80 5.10 -2.37
CA ALA A 35 -5.98 3.90 -1.55
C ALA A 35 -7.46 3.57 -1.42
N SER A 36 -7.86 2.36 -1.79
CA SER A 36 -9.26 1.94 -1.82
C SER A 36 -9.45 0.55 -1.20
N TRP A 37 -10.63 0.30 -0.63
CA TRP A 37 -10.97 -0.97 0.01
C TRP A 37 -10.76 -2.17 -0.91
N ALA A 38 -11.55 -2.29 -1.96
CA ALA A 38 -11.46 -3.41 -2.90
C ALA A 38 -10.67 -3.06 -4.16
N GLY A 39 -10.41 -1.78 -4.39
CA GLY A 39 -9.61 -1.28 -5.51
C GLY A 39 -8.11 -1.37 -5.26
N GLY A 40 -7.71 -1.58 -4.01
CA GLY A 40 -6.31 -1.59 -3.63
C GLY A 40 -5.61 -0.25 -3.84
N LEU A 41 -4.32 -0.32 -4.11
CA LEU A 41 -3.51 0.83 -4.45
C LEU A 41 -3.58 1.10 -5.96
N ARG A 42 -3.81 2.35 -6.34
CA ARG A 42 -3.84 2.78 -7.74
C ARG A 42 -3.11 4.10 -7.89
N ARG A 43 -2.64 4.35 -9.10
CA ARG A 43 -2.15 5.67 -9.49
C ARG A 43 -2.78 6.11 -10.81
N PHE A 44 -3.02 7.41 -10.90
CA PHE A 44 -3.53 8.08 -12.09
C PHE A 44 -2.44 9.02 -12.61
N HIS A 45 -2.04 8.86 -13.86
CA HIS A 45 -1.11 9.77 -14.50
C HIS A 45 -1.84 11.01 -15.01
N LEU A 46 -1.44 12.19 -14.59
CA LEU A 46 -2.15 13.43 -14.86
C LEU A 46 -2.17 13.82 -16.35
N ASP A 47 -1.05 13.62 -17.06
CA ASP A 47 -0.93 14.02 -18.47
C ASP A 47 -1.64 13.07 -19.42
N ASN A 48 -1.35 11.78 -19.33
CA ASN A 48 -1.92 10.78 -20.24
C ASN A 48 -3.30 10.27 -19.81
N ARG A 49 -3.75 10.67 -18.60
CA ARG A 49 -5.06 10.34 -18.00
C ARG A 49 -5.34 8.84 -17.87
N ASN A 50 -4.31 8.06 -17.68
CA ASN A 50 -4.42 6.63 -17.51
C ASN A 50 -4.38 6.23 -16.04
N TRP A 51 -5.25 5.27 -15.67
CA TRP A 51 -5.21 4.59 -14.39
C TRP A 51 -4.38 3.33 -14.47
N GLU A 52 -3.62 3.11 -13.44
CA GLU A 52 -2.85 1.89 -13.23
C GLU A 52 -3.17 1.31 -11.86
N VAL A 53 -3.40 0.01 -11.80
CA VAL A 53 -3.50 -0.73 -10.53
C VAL A 53 -2.09 -1.14 -10.13
N ILE A 54 -1.73 -0.85 -8.89
CA ILE A 54 -0.42 -1.18 -8.35
C ILE A 54 -0.56 -2.40 -7.43
N PRO A 55 -0.09 -3.56 -7.86
CA PRO A 55 -0.08 -4.75 -7.02
C PRO A 55 0.77 -4.57 -5.78
N MET A 56 0.33 -5.14 -4.68
CA MET A 56 1.07 -5.22 -3.42
C MET A 56 1.23 -6.70 -3.03
N PRO A 57 2.16 -7.05 -2.13
CA PRO A 57 2.31 -8.41 -1.63
C PRO A 57 0.98 -9.00 -1.14
N MET A 58 0.78 -10.30 -1.34
CA MET A 58 -0.32 -11.02 -0.71
C MET A 58 -0.10 -11.13 0.80
N ASP A 59 -1.13 -11.46 1.58
CA ASP A 59 -1.07 -11.54 3.04
C ASP A 59 0.10 -12.39 3.57
N GLN A 60 0.45 -13.46 2.86
CA GLN A 60 1.52 -14.38 3.23
C GLN A 60 2.87 -14.06 2.57
N GLN A 61 2.97 -12.97 1.82
CA GLN A 61 4.21 -12.57 1.13
C GLN A 61 4.87 -11.40 1.88
N ASP A 62 6.14 -11.52 2.17
CA ASP A 62 6.94 -10.44 2.77
C ASP A 62 7.46 -9.44 1.73
N SER A 63 7.42 -9.79 0.45
CA SER A 63 7.88 -8.94 -0.64
C SER A 63 7.22 -9.27 -1.97
N LEU A 64 7.24 -8.31 -2.89
CA LEU A 64 6.80 -8.46 -4.28
C LEU A 64 7.60 -7.50 -5.15
N SER A 65 8.07 -7.96 -6.30
CA SER A 65 8.59 -7.11 -7.37
C SER A 65 7.54 -6.99 -8.48
N PHE A 66 7.24 -5.78 -8.89
CA PHE A 66 6.23 -5.48 -9.92
C PHE A 66 6.78 -4.46 -10.90
N CYS A 67 6.64 -4.72 -12.21
CA CYS A 67 7.00 -3.78 -13.27
C CYS A 67 5.79 -3.44 -14.13
N SER A 68 5.50 -2.14 -14.29
CA SER A 68 4.42 -1.66 -15.15
C SER A 68 4.67 -1.97 -16.61
N GLY A 69 3.66 -2.45 -17.31
CA GLY A 69 3.73 -2.73 -18.74
C GLY A 69 4.50 -4.00 -19.10
N PHE A 70 4.95 -4.77 -18.10
CA PHE A 70 5.43 -6.13 -18.32
C PHE A 70 4.23 -7.06 -18.41
N ASP A 71 3.75 -7.23 -19.62
CA ASP A 71 2.56 -8.02 -19.91
C ASP A 71 2.95 -9.46 -20.18
N GLU A 72 2.96 -10.31 -19.15
CA GLU A 72 2.66 -11.71 -19.42
C GLU A 72 1.17 -11.80 -19.77
N THR A 73 0.86 -12.15 -20.99
CA THR A 73 -0.53 -12.37 -21.41
C THR A 73 -0.84 -13.86 -21.45
N ASP A 74 -2.02 -14.23 -20.99
CA ASP A 74 -2.55 -15.57 -21.22
C ASP A 74 -3.01 -15.75 -22.67
N ASN A 75 -3.43 -16.98 -23.00
CA ASN A 75 -3.93 -17.34 -24.34
C ASN A 75 -5.16 -16.51 -24.80
N LEU A 76 -5.73 -15.70 -23.90
CA LEU A 76 -6.86 -14.80 -24.19
C LEU A 76 -6.42 -13.33 -24.23
N GLY A 77 -5.12 -13.06 -24.22
CA GLY A 77 -4.56 -11.71 -24.23
C GLY A 77 -4.81 -10.93 -22.94
N ARG A 78 -4.94 -11.63 -21.78
CA ARG A 78 -5.16 -11.00 -20.47
C ARG A 78 -3.83 -10.93 -19.74
N ASN A 79 -3.55 -9.78 -19.14
CA ASN A 79 -2.34 -9.59 -18.34
C ASN A 79 -2.34 -10.55 -17.14
N ILE A 80 -1.26 -11.28 -17.00
CA ILE A 80 -0.98 -12.19 -15.89
C ILE A 80 0.17 -11.57 -15.09
N LEU A 81 0.00 -11.50 -13.77
CA LEU A 81 1.10 -11.26 -12.87
C LEU A 81 1.30 -12.54 -12.05
N PRO A 82 2.40 -13.28 -12.24
CA PRO A 82 2.62 -14.54 -11.56
C PRO A 82 2.49 -14.42 -10.04
N GLY A 83 1.67 -15.27 -9.44
CA GLY A 83 1.44 -15.28 -8.01
C GLY A 83 0.60 -14.13 -7.45
N TYR A 84 0.12 -13.23 -8.31
CA TYR A 84 -0.78 -12.16 -7.93
C TYR A 84 -2.19 -12.38 -8.46
N TYR A 85 -3.16 -12.28 -7.56
CA TYR A 85 -4.56 -12.48 -7.87
C TYR A 85 -5.42 -11.56 -7.00
N LEU A 86 -6.36 -10.87 -7.62
CA LEU A 86 -7.31 -10.02 -6.91
C LEU A 86 -8.73 -10.23 -7.43
N ASN A 87 -9.58 -10.83 -6.61
CA ASN A 87 -11.01 -10.88 -6.86
C ASN A 87 -11.78 -10.40 -5.62
N PRO A 88 -12.11 -9.12 -5.51
CA PRO A 88 -12.77 -8.56 -4.34
C PRO A 88 -14.20 -9.07 -4.12
N ARG A 89 -14.75 -9.83 -5.06
CA ARG A 89 -16.07 -10.46 -4.96
C ARG A 89 -16.03 -11.91 -4.52
N ASP A 90 -14.84 -12.51 -4.53
CA ASP A 90 -14.65 -13.85 -4.02
C ASP A 90 -14.42 -13.80 -2.51
N PRO A 91 -15.21 -14.47 -1.69
CA PRO A 91 -14.98 -14.52 -0.24
C PRO A 91 -13.60 -15.05 0.13
N ALA A 92 -13.01 -15.94 -0.68
CA ALA A 92 -11.68 -16.46 -0.47
C ALA A 92 -10.62 -15.37 -0.71
N ASP A 93 -10.80 -14.54 -1.75
CA ASP A 93 -9.91 -13.41 -2.04
C ASP A 93 -10.24 -12.19 -1.18
N GLY A 94 -11.49 -12.06 -0.75
CA GLY A 94 -11.89 -11.11 0.28
C GLY A 94 -11.13 -11.32 1.58
N GLY A 95 -10.52 -12.50 1.77
CA GLY A 95 -9.58 -12.82 2.82
C GLY A 95 -8.19 -12.22 2.64
N ASN A 96 -7.82 -11.73 1.45
CA ASN A 96 -6.53 -11.06 1.25
C ASN A 96 -6.61 -9.60 1.72
N HIS A 97 -6.17 -9.37 2.93
CA HIS A 97 -6.33 -8.11 3.64
C HIS A 97 -5.32 -7.05 3.15
N ASN A 98 -4.16 -7.48 2.66
CA ASN A 98 -3.14 -6.54 2.17
C ASN A 98 -3.54 -5.80 0.88
N HIS A 99 -4.63 -6.20 0.21
CA HIS A 99 -5.22 -5.43 -0.89
C HIS A 99 -6.18 -4.33 -0.44
N LYS A 100 -6.66 -4.37 0.79
CA LYS A 100 -7.58 -3.38 1.32
C LYS A 100 -6.77 -2.19 1.79
N ALA A 101 -6.54 -1.22 0.89
CA ALA A 101 -5.71 -0.06 1.16
C ALA A 101 -6.53 1.09 1.78
N PHE A 102 -5.98 1.73 2.81
CA PHE A 102 -6.62 2.81 3.56
C PHE A 102 -5.84 4.10 3.54
N SER A 103 -4.54 4.04 3.34
CA SER A 103 -3.70 5.22 3.30
C SER A 103 -2.53 5.04 2.34
N VAL A 104 -2.08 6.16 1.78
CA VAL A 104 -0.96 6.20 0.85
C VAL A 104 -0.12 7.45 1.08
N LEU A 105 1.19 7.30 0.97
CA LEU A 105 2.17 8.38 1.14
C LEU A 105 3.33 8.15 0.18
N VAL A 106 3.75 9.19 -0.53
CA VAL A 106 4.91 9.12 -1.43
C VAL A 106 5.99 10.11 -0.98
N ASN A 107 7.24 9.68 -1.01
CA ASN A 107 8.40 10.49 -0.66
C ASN A 107 9.61 10.11 -1.52
N GLY A 108 9.95 10.93 -2.50
CA GLY A 108 10.99 10.61 -3.46
C GLY A 108 10.61 9.40 -4.32
N ASP A 109 11.46 8.41 -4.33
CA ASP A 109 11.27 7.12 -4.99
C ASP A 109 10.48 6.09 -4.16
N THR A 110 10.08 6.47 -2.95
CA THR A 110 9.45 5.54 -2.00
C THR A 110 7.97 5.81 -1.87
N VAL A 111 7.15 4.78 -2.07
CA VAL A 111 5.71 4.78 -1.79
C VAL A 111 5.42 3.90 -0.57
N TRP A 112 4.58 4.42 0.33
CA TRP A 112 4.09 3.70 1.50
C TRP A 112 2.59 3.52 1.38
N ALA A 113 2.10 2.33 1.65
CA ALA A 113 0.68 2.02 1.67
C ALA A 113 0.31 1.33 2.98
N GLY A 114 -0.69 1.88 3.66
CA GLY A 114 -1.30 1.27 4.83
C GLY A 114 -2.52 0.47 4.43
N THR A 115 -2.62 -0.76 4.92
CA THR A 115 -3.64 -1.72 4.52
C THR A 115 -4.34 -2.36 5.73
N ALA A 116 -5.27 -3.27 5.49
CA ALA A 116 -5.85 -4.10 6.55
C ALA A 116 -4.89 -5.19 7.06
N ASN A 117 -3.72 -5.35 6.46
CA ASN A 117 -2.68 -6.29 6.88
C ASN A 117 -1.28 -5.66 6.90
N GLY A 118 -1.15 -4.50 7.50
CA GLY A 118 0.15 -3.89 7.75
C GLY A 118 0.51 -2.73 6.84
N VAL A 119 1.80 -2.46 6.76
CA VAL A 119 2.40 -1.39 5.98
C VAL A 119 3.22 -2.00 4.84
N ASN A 120 3.02 -1.49 3.64
CA ASN A 120 3.86 -1.82 2.49
C ASN A 120 4.76 -0.63 2.16
N ARG A 121 6.06 -0.89 1.98
CA ARG A 121 7.02 0.08 1.45
C ARG A 121 7.46 -0.38 0.07
N GLY A 122 7.19 0.41 -0.96
CA GLY A 122 7.63 0.18 -2.33
C GLY A 122 8.72 1.16 -2.72
N ILE A 123 9.82 0.67 -3.28
CA ILE A 123 10.86 1.50 -3.91
C ILE A 123 10.60 1.50 -5.41
N MET A 124 10.33 2.69 -5.96
CA MET A 124 10.14 2.88 -7.40
C MET A 124 11.51 2.94 -8.08
N ILE A 125 11.72 2.03 -9.00
CA ILE A 125 12.96 1.94 -9.79
C ILE A 125 12.65 1.86 -11.28
N ASN A 126 13.62 2.23 -12.11
CA ASN A 126 13.57 1.98 -13.55
C ASN A 126 14.52 0.84 -13.87
N GLU A 127 14.01 -0.23 -14.46
CA GLU A 127 14.75 -1.44 -14.75
C GLU A 127 14.68 -1.81 -16.22
N TRP A 128 15.82 -2.16 -16.81
CA TRP A 128 15.90 -2.70 -18.14
C TRP A 128 15.62 -4.21 -18.12
N GLN A 129 14.56 -4.62 -18.82
CA GLN A 129 14.21 -6.03 -18.92
C GLN A 129 14.24 -6.50 -20.36
N GLU A 130 14.69 -7.73 -20.58
CA GLU A 130 14.71 -8.36 -21.89
C GLU A 130 13.30 -8.85 -22.24
N VAL A 131 12.65 -8.20 -23.22
CA VAL A 131 11.29 -8.54 -23.67
C VAL A 131 11.27 -9.60 -24.76
N THR A 132 12.34 -9.67 -25.58
CA THR A 132 12.63 -10.73 -26.54
C THR A 132 14.14 -10.87 -26.65
N PRO A 133 14.69 -12.02 -27.08
CA PRO A 133 16.13 -12.20 -27.19
C PRO A 133 16.86 -11.04 -27.86
N GLY A 134 17.72 -10.36 -27.10
CA GLY A 134 18.49 -9.17 -27.53
C GLY A 134 17.73 -7.85 -27.56
N ASN A 135 16.43 -7.82 -27.18
CA ASN A 135 15.64 -6.60 -27.16
C ASN A 135 15.27 -6.22 -25.73
N PHE A 136 15.81 -5.13 -25.24
CA PHE A 136 15.61 -4.61 -23.88
C PHE A 136 14.70 -3.40 -23.90
N GLN A 137 13.80 -3.33 -22.93
CA GLN A 137 12.92 -2.19 -22.68
C GLN A 137 13.05 -1.74 -21.24
N LEU A 138 12.92 -0.43 -21.01
CA LEU A 138 12.94 0.18 -19.69
C LEU A 138 11.53 0.14 -19.09
N PHE A 139 11.41 -0.46 -17.93
CA PHE A 139 10.16 -0.53 -17.17
C PHE A 139 10.23 0.27 -15.89
N ASN A 140 9.10 0.82 -15.48
CA ASN A 140 8.90 1.35 -14.14
C ASN A 140 8.53 0.19 -13.22
N CYS A 141 9.39 -0.12 -12.27
CA CYS A 141 9.18 -1.20 -11.31
C CYS A 141 8.97 -0.66 -9.91
N ILE A 142 8.34 -1.46 -9.07
CA ILE A 142 8.23 -1.20 -7.63
C ILE A 142 8.65 -2.47 -6.89
N GLU A 143 9.64 -2.31 -6.03
CA GLU A 143 10.08 -3.37 -5.13
C GLU A 143 9.44 -3.17 -3.76
N TRP A 144 8.52 -4.06 -3.42
CA TRP A 144 7.78 -4.03 -2.19
C TRP A 144 8.42 -4.82 -1.07
N VAL A 145 8.35 -4.27 0.15
CA VAL A 145 8.54 -4.98 1.42
C VAL A 145 7.26 -4.79 2.24
N HIS A 146 6.78 -5.87 2.84
CA HIS A 146 5.55 -5.92 3.62
C HIS A 146 5.88 -6.09 5.11
N TYR A 147 5.42 -5.16 5.92
CA TYR A 147 5.60 -5.11 7.36
C TYR A 147 4.28 -5.39 8.06
N THR A 148 4.30 -6.34 8.99
CA THR A 148 3.16 -6.74 9.79
C THR A 148 3.50 -6.74 11.28
N TYR A 149 2.49 -6.88 12.13
CA TYR A 149 2.69 -7.13 13.57
C TYR A 149 3.61 -8.32 13.85
N GLN A 150 3.54 -9.35 13.00
CA GLN A 150 4.29 -10.59 13.17
C GLN A 150 5.77 -10.48 12.79
N ASN A 151 6.12 -9.63 11.83
CA ASN A 151 7.48 -9.57 11.28
C ASN A 151 8.20 -8.25 11.51
N ALA A 152 7.53 -7.20 12.03
CA ALA A 152 8.09 -5.85 12.08
C ALA A 152 7.73 -5.03 13.32
N ASP A 153 7.26 -5.64 14.40
CA ASP A 153 6.90 -4.97 15.65
C ASP A 153 5.89 -3.80 15.47
N LEU A 154 5.00 -3.89 14.50
CA LEU A 154 3.87 -2.97 14.41
C LEU A 154 2.94 -3.20 15.62
N SER A 155 2.23 -2.18 16.07
CA SER A 155 1.24 -2.36 17.16
C SER A 155 0.03 -3.17 16.71
N GLY A 156 -0.34 -3.09 15.43
CA GLY A 156 -1.42 -3.88 14.83
C GLY A 156 -1.36 -3.81 13.30
N ASN A 157 -2.08 -4.72 12.64
CA ASN A 157 -2.04 -4.86 11.19
C ASN A 157 -3.00 -3.94 10.44
N PHE A 158 -4.04 -3.42 11.08
CA PHE A 158 -5.01 -2.58 10.40
C PHE A 158 -4.53 -1.12 10.40
N VAL A 159 -3.93 -0.67 9.29
CA VAL A 159 -3.29 0.64 9.16
C VAL A 159 -4.22 1.63 8.47
N VAL A 160 -4.77 2.57 9.24
CA VAL A 160 -5.79 3.52 8.78
C VAL A 160 -5.26 4.88 8.38
N GLY A 161 -4.01 5.18 8.68
CA GLY A 161 -3.41 6.46 8.34
C GLY A 161 -1.89 6.42 8.34
N LEU A 162 -1.29 7.13 7.42
CA LEU A 162 0.16 7.34 7.31
C LEU A 162 0.48 8.83 7.36
N ALA A 163 1.60 9.18 7.98
CA ALA A 163 2.14 10.53 7.92
C ALA A 163 3.66 10.52 7.85
N LYS A 164 4.21 11.45 7.07
CA LYS A 164 5.64 11.72 7.03
C LYS A 164 5.97 12.92 7.89
N GLN A 165 6.95 12.77 8.73
CA GLN A 165 7.60 13.84 9.46
C GLN A 165 9.03 14.01 8.94
N PHE A 166 9.41 15.23 8.58
CA PHE A 166 10.82 15.58 8.36
C PHE A 166 11.23 16.57 9.45
N TRP A 167 12.14 16.14 10.31
CA TRP A 167 12.60 16.96 11.42
C TRP A 167 14.05 16.64 11.76
N ASN A 168 14.82 17.71 11.97
CA ASN A 168 16.22 17.63 12.40
C ASN A 168 17.12 16.75 11.49
N GLY A 169 16.89 16.87 10.16
CA GLY A 169 17.64 16.13 9.15
C GLY A 169 17.22 14.67 8.97
N GLY A 170 16.21 14.19 9.71
CA GLY A 170 15.70 12.82 9.61
C GLY A 170 14.25 12.74 9.14
N THR A 171 13.91 11.63 8.50
CA THR A 171 12.54 11.31 8.11
C THR A 171 11.99 10.24 9.05
N THR A 172 10.80 10.48 9.57
CA THR A 172 10.02 9.50 10.32
C THR A 172 8.73 9.21 9.55
N ILE A 173 8.43 7.94 9.35
CA ILE A 173 7.12 7.50 8.85
C ILE A 173 6.31 7.01 10.05
N TRP A 174 5.14 7.56 10.19
CA TRP A 174 4.17 7.25 11.22
C TRP A 174 3.02 6.45 10.63
N ALA A 175 2.55 5.43 11.33
CA ALA A 175 1.41 4.59 10.95
C ALA A 175 0.41 4.53 12.11
N ALA A 176 -0.82 4.99 11.87
CA ALA A 176 -1.93 4.81 12.78
C ALA A 176 -2.48 3.40 12.62
N THR A 177 -2.29 2.57 13.64
CA THR A 177 -2.62 1.15 13.58
C THR A 177 -3.79 0.82 14.51
N MET A 178 -4.67 -0.03 14.01
CA MET A 178 -5.71 -0.67 14.81
C MET A 178 -5.45 -2.18 14.89
N ASN A 179 -5.99 -2.82 15.91
CA ASN A 179 -5.96 -4.27 15.97
C ASN A 179 -6.89 -4.85 14.89
N ALA A 180 -6.39 -5.81 14.13
CA ALA A 180 -7.18 -6.66 13.24
C ALA A 180 -7.61 -7.94 13.98
N ASP A 181 -7.36 -9.10 13.39
CA ASP A 181 -7.85 -10.37 13.88
C ASP A 181 -6.78 -11.21 14.59
N THR A 182 -5.51 -10.74 14.63
CA THR A 182 -4.43 -11.51 15.24
C THR A 182 -4.40 -11.31 16.76
N PRO A 183 -4.43 -12.39 17.55
CA PRO A 183 -4.27 -12.29 18.99
C PRO A 183 -2.94 -11.61 19.37
N GLY A 184 -3.02 -10.64 20.28
CA GLY A 184 -1.85 -9.88 20.74
C GLY A 184 -1.65 -8.54 20.05
N GLU A 185 -2.34 -8.26 18.94
CA GLU A 185 -2.34 -6.94 18.35
C GLU A 185 -2.93 -5.90 19.30
N ILE A 186 -2.25 -4.77 19.39
CA ILE A 186 -2.71 -3.62 20.19
C ILE A 186 -2.73 -2.40 19.27
N ARG A 187 -3.88 -1.74 19.19
CA ARG A 187 -4.01 -0.47 18.46
C ARG A 187 -3.09 0.61 19.06
N GLY A 188 -2.64 1.54 18.20
CA GLY A 188 -1.76 2.64 18.65
C GLY A 188 -1.10 3.34 17.46
N LEU A 189 0.06 3.92 17.71
CA LEU A 189 0.95 4.44 16.67
C LEU A 189 2.19 3.57 16.54
N SER A 190 2.54 3.23 15.33
CA SER A 190 3.82 2.65 14.96
C SER A 190 4.64 3.66 14.17
N TYR A 191 5.95 3.64 14.29
CA TYR A 191 6.80 4.53 13.51
C TYR A 191 8.17 3.92 13.22
N THR A 192 8.75 4.37 12.09
CA THR A 192 10.11 4.04 11.69
C THR A 192 10.91 5.31 11.37
N ARG A 193 12.22 5.29 11.67
CA ARG A 193 13.16 6.39 11.36
C ARG A 193 14.27 5.96 10.41
N ASP A 194 14.30 4.72 10.04
CA ASP A 194 15.35 4.06 9.24
C ASP A 194 14.77 3.40 7.98
N GLY A 195 13.64 3.92 7.49
CA GLY A 195 13.02 3.43 6.26
C GLY A 195 12.37 2.05 6.40
N GLY A 196 11.95 1.66 7.61
CA GLY A 196 11.26 0.41 7.87
C GLY A 196 12.17 -0.73 8.34
N LEU A 197 13.47 -0.49 8.52
CA LEU A 197 14.37 -1.53 9.06
C LEU A 197 14.02 -1.87 10.51
N THR A 198 13.61 -0.86 11.29
CA THR A 198 13.08 -1.05 12.64
C THR A 198 11.79 -0.25 12.83
N TRP A 199 10.87 -0.81 13.61
CA TRP A 199 9.64 -0.15 14.00
C TRP A 199 9.58 -0.01 15.51
N LYS A 200 8.92 1.04 15.96
CA LYS A 200 8.64 1.32 17.37
C LYS A 200 7.19 1.72 17.52
N THR A 201 6.64 1.51 18.72
CA THR A 201 5.26 1.78 19.03
C THR A 201 5.11 2.82 20.13
N THR A 202 4.02 3.56 20.09
CA THR A 202 3.60 4.50 21.12
C THR A 202 2.09 4.62 21.14
N LEU A 203 1.52 5.28 22.16
CA LEU A 203 0.07 5.42 22.35
C LEU A 203 -0.67 4.08 22.29
N LEU A 204 -0.07 3.03 22.82
CA LEU A 204 -0.66 1.70 22.85
C LEU A 204 -2.00 1.70 23.59
N GLY A 205 -3.01 1.09 23.02
CA GLY A 205 -4.39 1.07 23.50
C GLY A 205 -5.28 2.18 22.93
N GLU A 206 -4.69 3.26 22.40
CA GLU A 206 -5.45 4.35 21.78
C GLU A 206 -5.95 3.97 20.39
N ARG A 207 -7.21 4.26 20.12
CA ARG A 207 -7.78 4.15 18.78
C ARG A 207 -7.48 5.44 18.02
N ILE A 208 -6.50 5.39 17.16
CA ILE A 208 -6.09 6.53 16.34
C ILE A 208 -6.88 6.52 15.02
N TYR A 209 -7.50 7.65 14.68
CA TYR A 209 -8.27 7.78 13.43
C TYR A 209 -7.50 8.50 12.33
N ASN A 210 -6.63 9.42 12.71
CA ASN A 210 -5.82 10.17 11.75
C ASN A 210 -4.55 10.67 12.41
N ILE A 211 -3.53 10.92 11.60
CA ILE A 211 -2.23 11.45 12.04
C ILE A 211 -1.72 12.46 11.02
N THR A 212 -1.13 13.52 11.50
CA THR A 212 -0.42 14.50 10.68
C THR A 212 0.86 14.94 11.39
N ALA A 213 1.85 15.32 10.60
CA ALA A 213 3.13 15.80 11.13
C ALA A 213 3.66 16.98 10.32
N LYS A 214 4.26 17.94 11.02
CA LYS A 214 4.95 19.07 10.42
C LYS A 214 6.09 19.50 11.34
N ASP A 215 7.29 19.55 10.82
CA ASP A 215 8.49 19.90 11.58
C ASP A 215 8.62 19.03 12.86
N SER A 216 8.75 19.66 14.02
CA SER A 216 8.81 18.93 15.31
C SER A 216 7.45 18.44 15.83
N LEU A 217 6.36 18.89 15.22
CA LEU A 217 5.00 18.61 15.69
C LEU A 217 4.42 17.37 15.04
N VAL A 218 3.91 16.45 15.85
CA VAL A 218 3.04 15.35 15.42
C VAL A 218 1.72 15.47 16.15
N LEU A 219 0.63 15.37 15.42
CA LEU A 219 -0.73 15.38 15.97
C LEU A 219 -1.43 14.08 15.59
N ALA A 220 -2.02 13.42 16.57
CA ALA A 220 -2.83 12.22 16.37
C ALA A 220 -4.22 12.42 16.96
N SER A 221 -5.26 12.30 16.13
CA SER A 221 -6.65 12.31 16.60
C SER A 221 -7.05 10.91 17.00
N SER A 222 -7.58 10.78 18.21
CA SER A 222 -7.97 9.49 18.78
C SER A 222 -9.36 9.53 19.41
N GLN A 223 -9.81 8.37 19.87
CA GLN A 223 -11.07 8.24 20.60
C GLN A 223 -11.08 9.07 21.90
N SER A 224 -9.92 9.23 22.56
CA SER A 224 -9.80 9.99 23.81
C SER A 224 -9.47 11.49 23.59
N GLY A 225 -9.30 11.91 22.34
CA GLY A 225 -9.04 13.31 22.00
C GLY A 225 -7.83 13.49 21.07
N LEU A 226 -7.19 14.65 21.17
CA LEU A 226 -6.03 15.02 20.35
C LEU A 226 -4.73 14.85 21.14
N TRP A 227 -3.86 14.00 20.63
CA TRP A 227 -2.50 13.82 21.14
C TRP A 227 -1.52 14.71 20.37
N LYS A 228 -0.55 15.24 21.09
CA LYS A 228 0.50 16.12 20.57
C LYS A 228 1.87 15.67 21.07
N SER A 229 2.88 15.56 20.19
CA SER A 229 4.27 15.39 20.56
C SER A 229 4.89 16.69 21.03
#